data_8e4809b22737f35d5791d403261296c4
#
_entry.id   8e4809b22737f35d5791d403261296c4
#
_cell.length_a   1.000
_cell.length_b   1.000
_cell.length_c   1.000
_cell.angle_alpha   90.00
_cell.angle_beta   90.00
_cell.angle_gamma   90.00
#
_symmetry.space_group_name_H-M   'P 1'
#
loop_
_entity.id
_entity.type
_entity.pdbx_description
1 polymer ?
#
loop_
_entity_poly.entity_id
_entity_poly.type
_entity_poly.pdbx_seq_one_letter_code
_entity_poly.pdbx_strand_id
1 'polypeptide(L)'
;MNVRTKGLVCGAVAAATYGMNPLFTLPLYHAGMTPDSVLFYRYAFALPILAVMIRLRGQDFSLRRCEMLPLVAMGLLFSASSLFLYMSYNYMDAGIASTILFVYPILVALIMALGFRERITPLTIFCIALAVLGIGLLYEGDGQTLSLTGVTLVLLSSLSYAVYIVGVNRSALAALPTVKLTFYALLFGLAIYVVRLDFLTGLQAVPSWYLWGNVLALAALPTAVSLLCTTQAIHYIGSTPTAILGALEPVTAVFFGVVIFHEELTARLQADVKRVEEGK
;
A
#
# COMPACT_ATOMS: atom_id res chain seq x y z
N MET A 1 8.06 13.78 -22.43
CA MET A 1 8.58 13.16 -21.19
C MET A 1 9.01 11.75 -21.53
N ASN A 2 10.26 11.36 -21.21
CA ASN A 2 10.80 10.02 -21.49
C ASN A 2 9.99 8.95 -20.73
N VAL A 3 9.93 7.70 -21.25
CA VAL A 3 9.22 6.56 -20.63
C VAL A 3 9.69 6.33 -19.19
N ARG A 4 11.00 6.39 -18.98
CA ARG A 4 11.61 6.24 -17.65
C ARG A 4 11.14 7.33 -16.68
N THR A 5 11.11 8.59 -17.12
CA THR A 5 10.63 9.71 -16.28
C THR A 5 9.14 9.55 -15.93
N LYS A 6 8.32 9.10 -16.89
CA LYS A 6 6.90 8.78 -16.63
C LYS A 6 6.76 7.71 -15.54
N GLY A 7 7.55 6.63 -15.62
CA GLY A 7 7.56 5.56 -14.63
C GLY A 7 7.97 6.04 -13.24
N LEU A 8 9.01 6.87 -13.14
CA LEU A 8 9.46 7.44 -11.87
C LEU A 8 8.40 8.35 -11.24
N VAL A 9 7.77 9.22 -12.04
CA VAL A 9 6.69 10.10 -11.56
C VAL A 9 5.48 9.28 -11.10
N CYS A 10 5.07 8.28 -11.88
CA CYS A 10 3.98 7.38 -11.48
C CYS A 10 4.32 6.65 -10.16
N GLY A 11 5.53 6.13 -10.02
CA GLY A 11 5.96 5.45 -8.79
C GLY A 11 5.95 6.38 -7.57
N ALA A 12 6.44 7.61 -7.72
CA ALA A 12 6.42 8.60 -6.64
C ALA A 12 4.99 9.00 -6.25
N VAL A 13 4.11 9.26 -7.23
CA VAL A 13 2.69 9.58 -6.98
C VAL A 13 1.98 8.39 -6.32
N ALA A 14 2.26 7.17 -6.79
CA ALA A 14 1.70 5.96 -6.21
C ALA A 14 2.04 5.83 -4.72
N ALA A 15 3.32 5.95 -4.40
CA ALA A 15 3.82 5.83 -3.04
C ALA A 15 3.28 6.95 -2.12
N ALA A 16 3.33 8.20 -2.57
CA ALA A 16 2.80 9.32 -1.81
C ALA A 16 1.29 9.17 -1.54
N THR A 17 0.49 8.81 -2.55
CA THR A 17 -0.95 8.61 -2.37
C THR A 17 -1.26 7.37 -1.52
N TYR A 18 -0.46 6.31 -1.60
CA TYR A 18 -0.64 5.15 -0.72
C TYR A 18 -0.30 5.47 0.73
N GLY A 19 0.75 6.25 0.99
CA GLY A 19 1.12 6.74 2.31
C GLY A 19 0.05 7.61 2.99
N MET A 20 -0.97 8.09 2.24
CA MET A 20 -2.13 8.78 2.80
C MET A 20 -3.17 7.82 3.42
N ASN A 21 -2.98 6.50 3.39
CA ASN A 21 -3.91 5.54 3.98
C ASN A 21 -4.29 5.87 5.44
N PRO A 22 -3.35 6.11 6.38
CA PRO A 22 -3.68 6.45 7.76
C PRO A 22 -4.56 7.69 7.87
N LEU A 23 -4.29 8.71 7.05
CA LEU A 23 -5.02 9.98 7.05
C LEU A 23 -6.55 9.79 6.94
N PHE A 24 -6.97 8.86 6.08
CA PHE A 24 -8.41 8.61 5.86
C PHE A 24 -8.94 7.44 6.66
N THR A 25 -8.10 6.51 7.09
CA THR A 25 -8.51 5.30 7.83
C THR A 25 -8.69 5.58 9.31
N LEU A 26 -7.77 6.31 9.95
CA LEU A 26 -7.82 6.54 11.40
C LEU A 26 -9.11 7.22 11.86
N PRO A 27 -9.64 8.26 11.18
CA PRO A 27 -10.93 8.85 11.56
C PRO A 27 -12.09 7.85 11.54
N LEU A 28 -12.08 6.87 10.59
CA LEU A 28 -13.10 5.82 10.53
C LEU A 28 -12.95 4.83 11.68
N TYR A 29 -11.71 4.50 12.08
CA TYR A 29 -11.44 3.65 13.26
C TYR A 29 -11.83 4.32 14.56
N HIS A 30 -11.53 5.61 14.73
CA HIS A 30 -11.98 6.39 15.89
C HIS A 30 -13.51 6.46 16.00
N ALA A 31 -14.21 6.35 14.88
CA ALA A 31 -15.67 6.25 14.85
C ALA A 31 -16.20 4.83 15.08
N GLY A 32 -15.33 3.86 15.41
CA GLY A 32 -15.69 2.47 15.75
C GLY A 32 -15.87 1.54 14.55
N MET A 33 -15.45 1.93 13.35
CA MET A 33 -15.53 1.05 12.18
C MET A 33 -14.44 -0.03 12.22
N THR A 34 -14.81 -1.25 11.85
CA THR A 34 -13.86 -2.38 11.73
C THR A 34 -13.03 -2.30 10.45
N PRO A 35 -11.80 -2.87 10.44
CA PRO A 35 -10.96 -2.96 9.25
C PRO A 35 -11.69 -3.55 8.03
N ASP A 36 -12.47 -4.60 8.24
CA ASP A 36 -13.20 -5.29 7.17
C ASP A 36 -14.24 -4.38 6.50
N SER A 37 -15.00 -3.60 7.29
CA SER A 37 -15.99 -2.65 6.77
C SER A 37 -15.32 -1.50 6.00
N VAL A 38 -14.23 -0.93 6.54
CA VAL A 38 -13.49 0.15 5.89
C VAL A 38 -12.90 -0.32 4.56
N LEU A 39 -12.29 -1.52 4.53
CA LEU A 39 -11.70 -2.08 3.31
C LEU A 39 -12.77 -2.47 2.28
N PHE A 40 -13.92 -2.97 2.72
CA PHE A 40 -15.05 -3.20 1.83
C PHE A 40 -15.47 -1.92 1.11
N TYR A 41 -15.74 -0.85 1.85
CA TYR A 41 -16.10 0.44 1.25
C TYR A 41 -15.01 0.99 0.35
N ARG A 42 -13.75 0.92 0.77
CA ARG A 42 -12.59 1.33 -0.01
C ARG A 42 -12.60 0.70 -1.40
N TYR A 43 -12.80 -0.61 -1.49
CA TYR A 43 -12.80 -1.34 -2.76
C TYR A 43 -14.10 -1.13 -3.54
N ALA A 44 -15.24 -1.21 -2.87
CA ALA A 44 -16.54 -1.04 -3.50
C ALA A 44 -16.69 0.32 -4.20
N PHE A 45 -16.18 1.40 -3.61
CA PHE A 45 -16.21 2.73 -4.22
C PHE A 45 -15.10 2.98 -5.24
N ALA A 46 -13.97 2.26 -5.17
CA ALA A 46 -12.94 2.34 -6.21
C ALA A 46 -13.38 1.66 -7.53
N LEU A 47 -14.17 0.60 -7.46
CA LEU A 47 -14.63 -0.15 -8.63
C LEU A 47 -15.42 0.71 -9.64
N PRO A 48 -16.46 1.50 -9.27
CA PRO A 48 -17.16 2.36 -10.21
C PRO A 48 -16.24 3.43 -10.84
N ILE A 49 -15.29 3.98 -10.08
CA ILE A 49 -14.31 4.93 -10.62
C ILE A 49 -13.51 4.27 -11.75
N LEU A 50 -12.98 3.07 -11.51
CA LEU A 50 -12.20 2.33 -12.49
C LEU A 50 -13.07 1.84 -13.67
N ALA A 51 -14.31 1.41 -13.41
CA ALA A 51 -15.24 1.00 -14.46
C ALA A 51 -15.55 2.15 -15.44
N VAL A 52 -15.81 3.34 -14.92
CA VAL A 52 -15.98 4.54 -15.74
C VAL A 52 -14.71 4.83 -16.55
N MET A 53 -13.52 4.72 -15.94
CA MET A 53 -12.25 4.91 -16.63
C MET A 53 -12.02 3.89 -17.77
N ILE A 54 -12.38 2.60 -17.57
CA ILE A 54 -12.32 1.57 -18.63
C ILE A 54 -13.19 2.02 -19.82
N ARG A 55 -14.43 2.44 -19.55
CA ARG A 55 -15.36 2.90 -20.59
C ARG A 55 -14.86 4.16 -21.33
N LEU A 56 -14.41 5.16 -20.58
CA LEU A 56 -13.87 6.41 -21.15
C LEU A 56 -12.61 6.20 -22.01
N ARG A 57 -11.84 5.14 -21.73
CA ARG A 57 -10.67 4.76 -22.53
C ARG A 57 -11.01 3.83 -23.71
N GLY A 58 -12.29 3.56 -23.95
CA GLY A 58 -12.72 2.67 -25.03
C GLY A 58 -12.28 1.23 -24.87
N GLN A 59 -11.95 0.81 -23.63
CA GLN A 59 -11.54 -0.55 -23.34
C GLN A 59 -12.77 -1.41 -23.04
N ASP A 60 -12.70 -2.68 -23.39
CA ASP A 60 -13.72 -3.66 -23.03
C ASP A 60 -13.42 -4.34 -21.68
N PHE A 61 -14.44 -5.00 -21.11
CA PHE A 61 -14.29 -5.80 -19.89
C PHE A 61 -13.93 -7.26 -20.17
N SER A 62 -13.67 -7.65 -21.42
CA SER A 62 -13.38 -9.03 -21.76
C SER A 62 -12.04 -9.47 -21.19
N LEU A 63 -11.95 -10.69 -20.65
CA LEU A 63 -10.74 -11.31 -20.14
C LEU A 63 -10.43 -12.58 -20.92
N ARG A 64 -9.17 -12.84 -21.16
CA ARG A 64 -8.72 -14.14 -21.67
C ARG A 64 -8.69 -15.15 -20.53
N ARG A 65 -8.98 -16.42 -20.82
CA ARG A 65 -8.97 -17.49 -19.79
C ARG A 65 -7.61 -17.61 -19.08
N CYS A 66 -6.51 -17.34 -19.76
CA CYS A 66 -5.16 -17.38 -19.17
C CYS A 66 -4.88 -16.22 -18.20
N GLU A 67 -5.65 -15.13 -18.27
CA GLU A 67 -5.52 -13.95 -17.41
C GLU A 67 -6.32 -14.10 -16.10
N MET A 68 -7.38 -14.94 -16.11
CA MET A 68 -8.30 -15.06 -14.98
C MET A 68 -7.63 -15.55 -13.70
N LEU A 69 -6.93 -16.68 -13.78
CA LEU A 69 -6.29 -17.26 -12.59
C LEU A 69 -5.21 -16.34 -11.98
N PRO A 70 -4.29 -15.75 -12.77
CA PRO A 70 -3.37 -14.75 -12.24
C PRO A 70 -4.07 -13.52 -11.64
N LEU A 71 -5.16 -13.02 -12.26
CA LEU A 71 -5.92 -11.88 -11.73
C LEU A 71 -6.56 -12.19 -10.39
N VAL A 72 -7.20 -13.36 -10.27
CA VAL A 72 -7.78 -13.80 -9.00
C VAL A 72 -6.69 -13.89 -7.93
N ALA A 73 -5.58 -14.58 -8.23
CA ALA A 73 -4.48 -14.73 -7.29
C ALA A 73 -3.89 -13.38 -6.86
N MET A 74 -3.63 -12.48 -7.81
CA MET A 74 -3.08 -11.15 -7.50
C MET A 74 -4.09 -10.27 -6.76
N GLY A 75 -5.37 -10.34 -7.09
CA GLY A 75 -6.43 -9.63 -6.37
C GLY A 75 -6.56 -10.08 -4.92
N LEU A 76 -6.52 -11.39 -4.68
CA LEU A 76 -6.55 -11.95 -3.32
C LEU A 76 -5.30 -11.57 -2.53
N LEU A 77 -4.10 -11.65 -3.14
CA LEU A 77 -2.85 -11.26 -2.48
C LEU A 77 -2.83 -9.77 -2.11
N PHE A 78 -3.26 -8.89 -3.01
CA PHE A 78 -3.35 -7.46 -2.73
C PHE A 78 -4.33 -7.16 -1.59
N SER A 79 -5.49 -7.82 -1.60
CA SER A 79 -6.49 -7.64 -0.55
C SER A 79 -6.07 -8.24 0.78
N ALA A 80 -5.39 -9.39 0.78
CA ALA A 80 -4.80 -9.97 1.98
C ALA A 80 -3.73 -9.02 2.57
N SER A 81 -2.86 -8.44 1.71
CA SER A 81 -1.90 -7.43 2.15
C SER A 81 -2.60 -6.24 2.81
N SER A 82 -3.62 -5.67 2.17
CA SER A 82 -4.39 -4.57 2.74
C SER A 82 -5.04 -4.94 4.06
N LEU A 83 -5.62 -6.14 4.16
CA LEU A 83 -6.25 -6.62 5.38
C LEU A 83 -5.26 -6.73 6.53
N PHE A 84 -4.11 -7.37 6.32
CA PHE A 84 -3.08 -7.53 7.34
C PHE A 84 -2.55 -6.17 7.82
N LEU A 85 -2.32 -5.23 6.90
CA LEU A 85 -1.90 -3.87 7.26
C LEU A 85 -2.96 -3.16 8.12
N TYR A 86 -4.20 -3.18 7.70
CA TYR A 86 -5.29 -2.50 8.42
C TYR A 86 -5.59 -3.14 9.78
N MET A 87 -5.46 -4.47 9.89
CA MET A 87 -5.56 -5.16 11.18
C MET A 87 -4.40 -4.76 12.11
N SER A 88 -3.19 -4.51 11.58
CA SER A 88 -2.05 -4.13 12.41
C SER A 88 -2.23 -2.79 13.11
N TYR A 89 -3.01 -1.87 12.53
CA TYR A 89 -3.32 -0.56 13.15
C TYR A 89 -4.09 -0.66 14.47
N ASN A 90 -4.68 -1.82 14.79
CA ASN A 90 -5.26 -2.10 16.11
C ASN A 90 -4.22 -2.49 17.17
N TYR A 91 -2.98 -2.79 16.77
CA TYR A 91 -1.92 -3.31 17.64
C TYR A 91 -0.70 -2.40 17.74
N MET A 92 -0.56 -1.43 16.84
CA MET A 92 0.56 -0.48 16.80
C MET A 92 0.17 0.77 16.02
N ASP A 93 0.94 1.85 16.20
CA ASP A 93 0.76 3.08 15.47
C ASP A 93 0.89 2.89 13.95
N ALA A 94 0.05 3.60 13.20
CA ALA A 94 0.00 3.48 11.74
C ALA A 94 1.31 3.92 11.07
N GLY A 95 2.03 4.88 11.65
CA GLY A 95 3.35 5.31 11.21
C GLY A 95 4.39 4.21 11.34
N ILE A 96 4.41 3.50 12.50
CA ILE A 96 5.28 2.35 12.74
C ILE A 96 4.95 1.21 11.77
N ALA A 97 3.66 0.86 11.65
CA ALA A 97 3.21 -0.18 10.73
C ALA A 97 3.61 0.13 9.28
N SER A 98 3.44 1.38 8.82
CA SER A 98 3.83 1.82 7.47
C SER A 98 5.33 1.73 7.25
N THR A 99 6.14 2.02 8.27
CA THR A 99 7.61 1.91 8.21
C THR A 99 8.05 0.45 8.11
N ILE A 100 7.46 -0.45 8.91
CA ILE A 100 7.75 -1.90 8.85
C ILE A 100 7.25 -2.48 7.51
N LEU A 101 6.11 -2.02 6.99
CA LEU A 101 5.62 -2.42 5.67
C LEU A 101 6.68 -2.21 4.60
N PHE A 102 7.53 -1.18 4.74
CA PHE A 102 8.59 -0.86 3.79
C PHE A 102 9.70 -1.93 3.72
N VAL A 103 9.57 -3.07 4.38
CA VAL A 103 10.35 -4.29 4.10
C VAL A 103 10.00 -4.89 2.72
N TYR A 104 8.82 -4.58 2.14
CA TYR A 104 8.40 -5.18 0.87
C TYR A 104 9.37 -4.96 -0.31
N PRO A 105 10.10 -3.83 -0.46
CA PRO A 105 11.07 -3.69 -1.55
C PRO A 105 12.24 -4.68 -1.43
N ILE A 106 12.63 -5.03 -0.21
CA ILE A 106 13.66 -6.05 0.05
C ILE A 106 13.14 -7.41 -0.44
N LEU A 107 11.89 -7.74 -0.09
CA LEU A 107 11.25 -8.98 -0.52
C LEU A 107 11.07 -9.03 -2.04
N VAL A 108 10.70 -7.92 -2.68
CA VAL A 108 10.63 -7.82 -4.15
C VAL A 108 11.99 -8.09 -4.77
N ALA A 109 13.06 -7.42 -4.30
CA ALA A 109 14.40 -7.62 -4.81
C ALA A 109 14.88 -9.07 -4.62
N LEU A 110 14.57 -9.68 -3.48
CA LEU A 110 14.91 -11.08 -3.18
C LEU A 110 14.17 -12.05 -4.10
N ILE A 111 12.85 -11.88 -4.27
CA ILE A 111 12.04 -12.72 -5.17
C ILE A 111 12.51 -12.57 -6.61
N MET A 112 12.84 -11.36 -7.06
CA MET A 112 13.35 -11.11 -8.42
C MET A 112 14.72 -11.71 -8.63
N ALA A 113 15.61 -11.65 -7.63
CA ALA A 113 16.95 -12.24 -7.72
C ALA A 113 16.91 -13.78 -7.71
N LEU A 114 16.17 -14.38 -6.77
CA LEU A 114 16.11 -15.83 -6.58
C LEU A 114 15.21 -16.52 -7.62
N GLY A 115 14.03 -15.94 -7.89
CA GLY A 115 13.04 -16.53 -8.78
C GLY A 115 13.32 -16.28 -10.26
N PHE A 116 13.84 -15.09 -10.60
CA PHE A 116 14.01 -14.64 -11.99
C PHE A 116 15.45 -14.31 -12.37
N ARG A 117 16.41 -14.59 -11.48
CA ARG A 117 17.84 -14.37 -11.70
C ARG A 117 18.19 -12.93 -12.09
N GLU A 118 17.42 -11.97 -11.61
CA GLU A 118 17.71 -10.55 -11.80
C GLU A 118 18.92 -10.15 -10.96
N ARG A 119 19.83 -9.37 -11.54
CA ARG A 119 21.03 -8.93 -10.82
C ARG A 119 20.65 -7.83 -9.81
N ILE A 120 21.01 -8.04 -8.55
CA ILE A 120 20.87 -7.01 -7.52
C ILE A 120 21.90 -5.92 -7.81
N THR A 121 21.44 -4.70 -8.03
CA THR A 121 22.33 -3.56 -8.29
C THR A 121 22.87 -2.99 -6.98
N PRO A 122 24.07 -2.34 -6.97
CA PRO A 122 24.58 -1.66 -5.79
C PRO A 122 23.60 -0.62 -5.21
N LEU A 123 22.84 0.04 -6.08
CA LEU A 123 21.79 0.97 -5.67
C LEU A 123 20.67 0.26 -4.89
N THR A 124 20.27 -0.92 -5.33
CA THR A 124 19.26 -1.74 -4.63
C THR A 124 19.78 -2.13 -3.23
N ILE A 125 21.05 -2.55 -3.12
CA ILE A 125 21.69 -2.88 -1.84
C ILE A 125 21.71 -1.66 -0.92
N PHE A 126 22.07 -0.49 -1.43
CA PHE A 126 22.08 0.76 -0.67
C PHE A 126 20.69 1.13 -0.14
N CYS A 127 19.65 1.03 -0.98
CA CYS A 127 18.26 1.30 -0.59
C CYS A 127 17.76 0.30 0.47
N ILE A 128 18.14 -0.98 0.34
CA ILE A 128 17.85 -2.01 1.35
C ILE A 128 18.53 -1.66 2.69
N ALA A 129 19.80 -1.33 2.66
CA ALA A 129 20.54 -0.96 3.87
C ALA A 129 19.91 0.27 4.56
N LEU A 130 19.52 1.27 3.78
CA LEU A 130 18.87 2.47 4.30
C LEU A 130 17.48 2.15 4.93
N ALA A 131 16.71 1.27 4.30
CA ALA A 131 15.41 0.83 4.84
C ALA A 131 15.58 0.06 6.16
N VAL A 132 16.55 -0.87 6.24
CA VAL A 132 16.84 -1.62 7.46
C VAL A 132 17.33 -0.70 8.58
N LEU A 133 18.18 0.28 8.27
CA LEU A 133 18.62 1.29 9.23
C LEU A 133 17.44 2.12 9.75
N GLY A 134 16.53 2.56 8.86
CA GLY A 134 15.33 3.31 9.25
C GLY A 134 14.43 2.51 10.19
N ILE A 135 14.20 1.23 9.91
CA ILE A 135 13.44 0.34 10.78
C ILE A 135 14.16 0.13 12.13
N GLY A 136 15.49 -0.05 12.12
CA GLY A 136 16.30 -0.22 13.33
C GLY A 136 16.22 1.02 14.23
N LEU A 137 16.31 2.21 13.67
CA LEU A 137 16.19 3.47 14.41
C LEU A 137 14.78 3.65 15.04
N LEU A 138 13.76 3.13 14.38
CA LEU A 138 12.39 3.19 14.90
C LEU A 138 12.20 2.24 16.10
N TYR A 139 12.88 1.11 16.11
CA TYR A 139 12.77 0.10 17.19
C TYR A 139 13.29 0.59 18.55
N GLU A 140 14.32 1.42 18.57
CA GLU A 140 14.93 1.91 19.83
C GLU A 140 14.20 3.12 20.44
N GLY A 141 13.14 3.60 19.82
CA GLY A 141 12.61 4.97 20.07
C GLY A 141 11.70 5.17 21.25
N ASP A 142 11.00 4.22 21.83
CA ASP A 142 9.95 4.65 22.77
C ASP A 142 9.39 3.55 23.68
N GLY A 143 10.13 2.76 24.36
CA GLY A 143 9.62 1.92 25.47
C GLY A 143 8.27 1.18 25.23
N GLN A 144 7.60 1.45 24.11
CA GLN A 144 6.42 0.73 23.64
C GLN A 144 6.89 -0.64 23.13
N THR A 145 6.50 -1.67 23.83
CA THR A 145 6.70 -3.05 23.39
C THR A 145 5.95 -3.23 22.06
N LEU A 146 6.72 -3.31 20.96
CA LEU A 146 6.15 -3.64 19.65
C LEU A 146 5.31 -4.92 19.81
N SER A 147 4.03 -4.83 19.49
CA SER A 147 3.16 -5.99 19.51
C SER A 147 3.65 -7.02 18.49
N LEU A 148 4.06 -8.21 18.96
CA LEU A 148 4.48 -9.29 18.07
C LEU A 148 3.40 -9.62 17.03
N THR A 149 2.14 -9.57 17.42
CA THR A 149 0.99 -9.77 16.53
C THR A 149 0.96 -8.70 15.44
N GLY A 150 1.13 -7.41 15.81
CA GLY A 150 1.15 -6.31 14.84
C GLY A 150 2.30 -6.44 13.85
N VAL A 151 3.52 -6.71 14.34
CA VAL A 151 4.70 -6.91 13.48
C VAL A 151 4.49 -8.09 12.52
N THR A 152 3.98 -9.22 13.00
CA THR A 152 3.70 -10.39 12.16
C THR A 152 2.69 -10.06 11.06
N LEU A 153 1.61 -9.34 11.39
CA LEU A 153 0.63 -8.90 10.41
C LEU A 153 1.25 -8.00 9.34
N VAL A 154 2.09 -7.04 9.72
CA VAL A 154 2.75 -6.16 8.74
C VAL A 154 3.75 -6.93 7.87
N LEU A 155 4.49 -7.87 8.41
CA LEU A 155 5.40 -8.71 7.62
C LEU A 155 4.64 -9.60 6.61
N LEU A 156 3.49 -10.16 7.01
CA LEU A 156 2.61 -10.90 6.10
C LEU A 156 2.04 -9.98 5.01
N SER A 157 1.66 -8.76 5.39
CA SER A 157 1.25 -7.72 4.44
C SER A 157 2.35 -7.42 3.43
N SER A 158 3.57 -7.16 3.90
CA SER A 158 4.75 -6.89 3.07
C SER A 158 5.03 -8.02 2.08
N LEU A 159 4.98 -9.27 2.55
CA LEU A 159 5.21 -10.44 1.70
C LEU A 159 4.12 -10.57 0.62
N SER A 160 2.85 -10.45 1.00
CA SER A 160 1.73 -10.52 0.07
C SER A 160 1.82 -9.41 -0.99
N TYR A 161 2.19 -8.21 -0.60
CA TYR A 161 2.37 -7.07 -1.50
C TYR A 161 3.57 -7.26 -2.45
N ALA A 162 4.68 -7.76 -1.93
CA ALA A 162 5.86 -8.07 -2.76
C ALA A 162 5.54 -9.11 -3.84
N VAL A 163 4.84 -10.19 -3.48
CA VAL A 163 4.40 -11.20 -4.44
C VAL A 163 3.43 -10.62 -5.47
N TYR A 164 2.50 -9.73 -5.05
CA TYR A 164 1.62 -9.00 -5.95
C TYR A 164 2.41 -8.19 -6.98
N ILE A 165 3.36 -7.35 -6.55
CA ILE A 165 4.18 -6.51 -7.44
C ILE A 165 4.96 -7.36 -8.46
N VAL A 166 5.59 -8.44 -7.99
CA VAL A 166 6.33 -9.36 -8.88
C VAL A 166 5.38 -10.09 -9.83
N GLY A 167 4.25 -10.57 -9.31
CA GLY A 167 3.23 -11.27 -10.09
C GLY A 167 2.66 -10.43 -11.23
N VAL A 168 2.37 -9.16 -10.99
CA VAL A 168 1.93 -8.21 -12.04
C VAL A 168 2.98 -8.08 -13.14
N ASN A 169 4.27 -8.03 -12.79
CA ASN A 169 5.35 -7.87 -13.77
C ASN A 169 5.66 -9.14 -14.55
N ARG A 170 5.62 -10.31 -13.90
CA ARG A 170 6.16 -11.56 -14.43
C ARG A 170 5.10 -12.57 -14.90
N SER A 171 3.81 -12.22 -14.86
CA SER A 171 2.73 -13.09 -15.35
C SER A 171 2.13 -12.56 -16.67
N ALA A 172 1.12 -13.27 -17.17
CA ALA A 172 0.33 -12.82 -18.32
C ALA A 172 -0.31 -11.44 -18.14
N LEU A 173 -0.35 -10.94 -16.89
CA LEU A 173 -0.90 -9.64 -16.54
C LEU A 173 -0.05 -8.47 -17.01
N ALA A 174 1.24 -8.67 -17.28
CA ALA A 174 2.14 -7.63 -17.80
C ALA A 174 1.65 -7.03 -19.13
N ALA A 175 0.88 -7.77 -19.91
CA ALA A 175 0.30 -7.32 -21.17
C ALA A 175 -1.09 -6.69 -21.03
N LEU A 176 -1.72 -6.77 -19.84
CA LEU A 176 -3.05 -6.19 -19.62
C LEU A 176 -2.98 -4.66 -19.48
N PRO A 177 -3.99 -3.93 -20.01
CA PRO A 177 -4.13 -2.51 -19.72
C PRO A 177 -4.24 -2.25 -18.21
N THR A 178 -3.46 -1.28 -17.71
CA THR A 178 -3.33 -0.95 -16.29
C THR A 178 -4.67 -0.80 -15.57
N VAL A 179 -5.62 -0.05 -16.15
CA VAL A 179 -6.93 0.21 -15.53
C VAL A 179 -7.73 -1.08 -15.39
N LYS A 180 -7.69 -1.93 -16.42
CA LYS A 180 -8.38 -3.21 -16.45
C LYS A 180 -7.80 -4.18 -15.41
N LEU A 181 -6.46 -4.26 -15.33
CA LEU A 181 -5.78 -5.05 -14.31
C LEU A 181 -6.18 -4.60 -12.91
N THR A 182 -6.10 -3.30 -12.62
CA THR A 182 -6.46 -2.74 -11.31
C THR A 182 -7.93 -2.99 -10.96
N PHE A 183 -8.84 -2.80 -11.92
CA PHE A 183 -10.27 -3.07 -11.72
C PHE A 183 -10.52 -4.51 -11.28
N TYR A 184 -9.99 -5.48 -12.02
CA TYR A 184 -10.20 -6.89 -11.71
C TYR A 184 -9.45 -7.35 -10.46
N ALA A 185 -8.27 -6.81 -10.18
CA ALA A 185 -7.57 -7.09 -8.93
C ALA A 185 -8.40 -6.65 -7.71
N LEU A 186 -9.01 -5.46 -7.76
CA LEU A 186 -9.91 -5.00 -6.70
C LEU A 186 -11.21 -5.78 -6.66
N LEU A 187 -11.79 -6.14 -7.82
CA LEU A 187 -13.04 -6.89 -7.90
C LEU A 187 -12.89 -8.27 -7.26
N PHE A 188 -11.85 -9.03 -7.62
CA PHE A 188 -11.59 -10.34 -7.02
C PHE A 188 -11.14 -10.23 -5.56
N GLY A 189 -10.38 -9.19 -5.24
CA GLY A 189 -9.96 -8.91 -3.89
C GLY A 189 -11.13 -8.55 -2.95
N LEU A 190 -12.15 -7.89 -3.45
CA LEU A 190 -13.36 -7.56 -2.69
C LEU A 190 -14.05 -8.80 -2.11
N ALA A 191 -13.91 -9.96 -2.77
CA ALA A 191 -14.48 -11.22 -2.31
C ALA A 191 -14.01 -11.61 -0.90
N ILE A 192 -12.76 -11.29 -0.53
CA ILE A 192 -12.25 -11.54 0.84
C ILE A 192 -13.12 -10.80 1.87
N TYR A 193 -13.40 -9.54 1.64
CA TYR A 193 -14.16 -8.72 2.60
C TYR A 193 -15.64 -9.10 2.62
N VAL A 194 -16.21 -9.49 1.48
CA VAL A 194 -17.59 -10.01 1.42
C VAL A 194 -17.73 -11.27 2.27
N VAL A 195 -16.77 -12.22 2.16
CA VAL A 195 -16.77 -13.45 2.96
C VAL A 195 -16.54 -13.15 4.44
N ARG A 196 -15.59 -12.28 4.78
CA ARG A 196 -15.28 -11.92 6.18
C ARG A 196 -16.38 -11.13 6.87
N LEU A 197 -17.21 -10.44 6.11
CA LEU A 197 -18.39 -9.72 6.60
C LEU A 197 -19.66 -10.60 6.57
N ASP A 198 -19.51 -11.93 6.56
CA ASP A 198 -20.62 -12.88 6.49
C ASP A 198 -21.65 -12.50 5.41
N PHE A 199 -21.17 -12.32 4.18
CA PHE A 199 -21.98 -11.85 3.03
C PHE A 199 -22.72 -10.54 3.31
N LEU A 200 -22.00 -9.58 3.89
CA LEU A 200 -22.44 -8.21 4.22
C LEU A 200 -23.37 -8.09 5.43
N THR A 201 -23.70 -9.15 6.12
CA THR A 201 -24.51 -9.08 7.35
C THR A 201 -23.78 -8.36 8.48
N GLY A 202 -22.42 -8.48 8.52
CA GLY A 202 -21.54 -7.77 9.47
C GLY A 202 -21.09 -6.39 9.00
N LEU A 203 -21.58 -5.89 7.86
CA LEU A 203 -21.16 -4.59 7.33
C LEU A 203 -21.67 -3.45 8.21
N GLN A 204 -20.74 -2.67 8.76
CA GLN A 204 -21.07 -1.49 9.56
C GLN A 204 -21.42 -0.32 8.66
N ALA A 205 -22.55 0.36 8.95
CA ALA A 205 -22.86 1.63 8.30
C ALA A 205 -21.86 2.72 8.71
N VAL A 206 -21.57 3.65 7.80
CA VAL A 206 -20.71 4.81 8.11
C VAL A 206 -21.44 5.69 9.13
N PRO A 207 -20.87 5.90 10.34
CA PRO A 207 -21.60 6.48 11.46
C PRO A 207 -22.09 7.92 11.25
N SER A 208 -21.37 8.68 10.41
CA SER A 208 -21.64 10.11 10.23
C SER A 208 -21.46 10.52 8.77
N TRP A 209 -22.26 11.47 8.31
CA TRP A 209 -22.25 11.92 6.93
C TRP A 209 -20.89 12.50 6.47
N TYR A 210 -20.16 13.20 7.34
CA TYR A 210 -18.85 13.78 7.02
C TYR A 210 -17.77 12.70 6.81
N LEU A 211 -17.92 11.52 7.43
CA LEU A 211 -16.99 10.39 7.26
C LEU A 211 -17.05 9.77 5.87
N TRP A 212 -18.13 10.02 5.11
CA TRP A 212 -18.19 9.63 3.71
C TRP A 212 -17.10 10.31 2.87
N GLY A 213 -16.69 11.53 3.27
CA GLY A 213 -15.54 12.19 2.65
C GLY A 213 -14.26 11.36 2.78
N ASN A 214 -14.00 10.78 3.96
CA ASN A 214 -12.85 9.90 4.19
C ASN A 214 -12.97 8.59 3.39
N VAL A 215 -14.16 7.98 3.33
CA VAL A 215 -14.41 6.76 2.56
C VAL A 215 -14.15 6.98 1.07
N LEU A 216 -14.68 8.07 0.50
CA LEU A 216 -14.50 8.39 -0.92
C LEU A 216 -13.05 8.78 -1.24
N ALA A 217 -12.40 9.56 -0.37
CA ALA A 217 -10.99 9.91 -0.52
C ALA A 217 -10.10 8.66 -0.44
N LEU A 218 -10.40 7.73 0.48
CA LEU A 218 -9.71 6.44 0.62
C LEU A 218 -9.84 5.57 -0.65
N ALA A 219 -11.03 5.54 -1.25
CA ALA A 219 -11.26 4.84 -2.50
C ALA A 219 -10.56 5.49 -3.70
N ALA A 220 -10.56 6.82 -3.77
CA ALA A 220 -9.99 7.56 -4.89
C ALA A 220 -8.46 7.64 -4.84
N LEU A 221 -7.87 8.16 -3.75
CA LEU A 221 -6.45 8.48 -3.67
C LEU A 221 -5.57 7.25 -3.38
N PRO A 222 -5.58 6.64 -2.17
CA PRO A 222 -4.69 5.52 -1.89
C PRO A 222 -5.11 4.21 -2.57
N THR A 223 -6.28 4.15 -3.20
CA THR A 223 -6.71 2.93 -3.92
C THR A 223 -6.66 3.13 -5.43
N ALA A 224 -7.58 3.89 -6.03
CA ALA A 224 -7.64 3.98 -7.48
C ALA A 224 -6.38 4.65 -8.07
N VAL A 225 -6.02 5.85 -7.58
CA VAL A 225 -4.86 6.60 -8.10
C VAL A 225 -3.56 5.86 -7.80
N SER A 226 -3.36 5.43 -6.55
CA SER A 226 -2.13 4.73 -6.14
C SER A 226 -1.93 3.46 -6.96
N LEU A 227 -2.92 2.56 -7.02
CA LEU A 227 -2.79 1.30 -7.77
C LEU A 227 -2.61 1.50 -9.27
N LEU A 228 -3.32 2.45 -9.87
CA LEU A 228 -3.12 2.79 -11.28
C LEU A 228 -1.69 3.26 -11.53
N CYS A 229 -1.19 4.14 -10.68
CA CYS A 229 0.17 4.66 -10.77
C CYS A 229 1.21 3.58 -10.48
N THR A 230 0.99 2.70 -9.50
CA THR A 230 1.87 1.55 -9.20
C THR A 230 1.96 0.62 -10.41
N THR A 231 0.82 0.20 -10.94
CA THR A 231 0.79 -0.70 -12.10
C THR A 231 1.45 -0.04 -13.32
N GLN A 232 1.18 1.24 -13.55
CA GLN A 232 1.81 1.98 -14.64
C GLN A 232 3.33 2.11 -14.45
N ALA A 233 3.80 2.34 -13.22
CA ALA A 233 5.22 2.37 -12.91
C ALA A 233 5.87 0.99 -13.16
N ILE A 234 5.26 -0.09 -12.70
CA ILE A 234 5.73 -1.46 -12.96
C ILE A 234 5.89 -1.72 -14.46
N HIS A 235 4.93 -1.29 -15.28
CA HIS A 235 5.00 -1.45 -16.74
C HIS A 235 6.14 -0.62 -17.37
N TYR A 236 6.44 0.59 -16.84
CA TYR A 236 7.46 1.47 -17.41
C TYR A 236 8.88 1.17 -16.93
N ILE A 237 9.06 0.86 -15.65
CA ILE A 237 10.38 0.77 -15.02
C ILE A 237 10.65 -0.56 -14.30
N GLY A 238 9.65 -1.46 -14.29
CA GLY A 238 9.75 -2.77 -13.65
C GLY A 238 9.43 -2.77 -12.15
N SER A 239 9.43 -3.97 -11.55
CA SER A 239 9.03 -4.19 -10.15
C SER A 239 10.02 -3.57 -9.16
N THR A 240 11.31 -3.85 -9.32
CA THR A 240 12.35 -3.43 -8.34
C THR A 240 12.44 -1.91 -8.21
N PRO A 241 12.55 -1.10 -9.29
CA PRO A 241 12.55 0.35 -9.16
C PRO A 241 11.24 0.91 -8.60
N THR A 242 10.11 0.32 -8.96
CA THR A 242 8.80 0.74 -8.44
C THR A 242 8.71 0.51 -6.93
N ALA A 243 9.17 -0.65 -6.45
CA ALA A 243 9.21 -0.96 -5.02
C ALA A 243 10.15 -0.02 -4.23
N ILE A 244 11.30 0.33 -4.81
CA ILE A 244 12.23 1.30 -4.20
C ILE A 244 11.60 2.69 -4.04
N LEU A 245 10.82 3.15 -5.05
CA LEU A 245 10.09 4.41 -4.96
C LEU A 245 9.01 4.40 -3.85
N GLY A 246 8.58 3.22 -3.42
CA GLY A 246 7.74 3.04 -2.24
C GLY A 246 8.31 3.64 -0.96
N ALA A 247 9.60 3.97 -0.89
CA ALA A 247 10.20 4.70 0.23
C ALA A 247 9.49 6.03 0.57
N LEU A 248 8.73 6.58 -0.37
CA LEU A 248 7.90 7.76 -0.11
C LEU A 248 6.62 7.44 0.69
N GLU A 249 6.19 6.18 0.77
CA GLU A 249 5.01 5.78 1.55
C GLU A 249 5.16 6.10 3.03
N PRO A 250 6.19 5.57 3.75
CA PRO A 250 6.37 5.88 5.16
C PRO A 250 6.64 7.37 5.40
N VAL A 251 7.37 8.05 4.52
CA VAL A 251 7.61 9.50 4.64
C VAL A 251 6.29 10.27 4.60
N THR A 252 5.40 9.91 3.69
CA THR A 252 4.07 10.55 3.59
C THR A 252 3.19 10.19 4.79
N ALA A 253 3.21 8.93 5.24
CA ALA A 253 2.44 8.47 6.40
C ALA A 253 2.86 9.21 7.69
N VAL A 254 4.17 9.29 7.95
CA VAL A 254 4.74 10.01 9.10
C VAL A 254 4.42 11.51 9.00
N PHE A 255 4.55 12.13 7.83
CA PHE A 255 4.21 13.54 7.65
C PHE A 255 2.76 13.84 8.07
N PHE A 256 1.80 13.03 7.63
CA PHE A 256 0.40 13.21 8.02
C PHE A 256 0.14 12.82 9.47
N GLY A 257 0.80 11.80 10.01
CA GLY A 257 0.76 11.43 11.42
C GLY A 257 1.11 12.60 12.32
N VAL A 258 2.24 13.23 12.05
CA VAL A 258 2.72 14.39 12.85
C VAL A 258 1.89 15.64 12.61
N VAL A 259 1.60 16.00 11.36
CA VAL A 259 0.98 17.30 11.05
C VAL A 259 -0.53 17.33 11.36
N ILE A 260 -1.22 16.21 11.19
CA ILE A 260 -2.68 16.15 11.33
C ILE A 260 -3.12 15.46 12.62
N PHE A 261 -2.47 14.35 12.97
CA PHE A 261 -2.84 13.58 14.16
C PHE A 261 -2.03 13.97 15.39
N HIS A 262 -1.05 14.90 15.25
CA HIS A 262 -0.16 15.33 16.33
C HIS A 262 0.56 14.15 17.01
N GLU A 263 0.85 13.08 16.22
CA GLU A 263 1.68 11.98 16.69
C GLU A 263 3.05 12.54 17.10
N GLU A 264 3.53 12.20 18.29
CA GLU A 264 4.83 12.66 18.75
C GLU A 264 5.92 12.00 17.88
N LEU A 265 6.75 12.83 17.25
CA LEU A 265 7.97 12.36 16.65
C LEU A 265 8.82 11.72 17.75
N THR A 266 9.25 10.50 17.55
CA THR A 266 10.05 9.70 18.49
C THR A 266 11.07 10.58 19.23
N ALA A 267 11.22 10.41 20.54
CA ALA A 267 12.04 11.26 21.44
C ALA A 267 13.48 11.54 20.94
N ARG A 268 14.03 10.69 20.06
CA ARG A 268 15.32 10.91 19.39
C ARG A 268 15.31 12.04 18.37
N LEU A 269 14.26 12.11 17.52
CA LEU A 269 14.15 13.22 16.55
C LEU A 269 13.96 14.56 17.25
N GLN A 270 13.22 14.57 18.38
CA GLN A 270 13.12 15.76 19.25
C GLN A 270 14.45 16.11 19.91
N ALA A 271 15.24 15.12 20.33
CA ALA A 271 16.58 15.35 20.89
C ALA A 271 17.56 15.87 19.84
N ASP A 272 17.49 15.38 18.59
CA ASP A 272 18.33 15.85 17.49
C ASP A 272 17.91 17.25 17.00
N VAL A 273 16.61 17.53 16.94
CA VAL A 273 16.10 18.89 16.65
C VAL A 273 16.52 19.86 17.76
N LYS A 274 16.37 19.48 19.03
CA LYS A 274 16.88 20.30 20.15
C LYS A 274 18.40 20.51 20.12
N ARG A 275 19.19 19.48 19.75
CA ARG A 275 20.64 19.62 19.59
C ARG A 275 21.02 20.57 18.46
N VAL A 276 20.25 20.57 17.37
CA VAL A 276 20.47 21.50 16.25
C VAL A 276 20.07 22.92 16.64
N GLU A 277 18.97 23.09 17.40
CA GLU A 277 18.52 24.40 17.91
C GLU A 277 19.45 24.95 19.00
N GLU A 278 20.02 24.10 19.84
CA GLU A 278 20.96 24.49 20.91
C GLU A 278 22.40 24.67 20.42
N GLY A 279 22.69 24.47 19.12
CA GLY A 279 23.98 24.78 18.50
C GLY A 279 25.18 23.98 19.04
N LYS A 280 24.94 22.74 19.49
CA LYS A 280 26.01 21.83 19.99
C LYS A 280 26.22 20.63 19.09
#